data_969b7ddefefb8e2ef8a46c5ad3d74b22
#
_entry.id   969b7ddefefb8e2ef8a46c5ad3d74b22
#
_cell.length_a   1.000
_cell.length_b   1.000
_cell.length_c   1.000
_cell.angle_alpha   90.00
_cell.angle_beta   90.00
_cell.angle_gamma   90.00
#
_symmetry.space_group_name_H-M   'P 1'
#
loop_
_entity.id
_entity.type
_entity.pdbx_description
1 polymer ?
#
loop_
_entity_poly.entity_id
_entity_poly.type
_entity_poly.pdbx_seq_one_letter_code
_entity_poly.pdbx_strand_id
1 'polypeptide(L)'
;MALLLKNAHVVDPSVELDGVVDVLIDGDKIAEVGENLAVEGAEVRDLSGKYLVPGLVDMHVHLREPGYEVKEDIESGTRAAAKGGFTGVCSMPNTDPVTDNGTVVEFVKSRAAEVGHCRVYPSGAMTRGLKGEAMSEMGDMVAHGAVAFTDDGRGVQGAGMLRRCMDYGKMFGKVFMSHCQDEDLVGHGQINEGKVSTRLALEGWPAAGEELQIARDIEIAKLTGAKLHIQHISTAHGLEIVRAGKAAGVQVTCEATPHHMFLTENDLDETYNTSLKVNPPLRTDEDAEAIRQGVIDGTVDAIVTDHAPHTPWEKAREFELAPFGMIGLETSLSLVLTELVNTGKMSVSRMVELMAIKPREILGLDQVQVKAGSVADLTVFDASATWTVGEDGYESRAENSGFAGRTLTGRATDVFVGGKQTLADGCIC
;
A
#
# COMPACT_ATOMS: atom_id res chain seq x y z
N MET A 1 -22.28 -9.88 20.07
CA MET A 1 -21.84 -10.99 20.95
C MET A 1 -20.38 -10.74 21.24
N ALA A 2 -19.95 -10.80 22.49
CA ALA A 2 -18.56 -10.54 22.82
C ALA A 2 -17.67 -11.69 22.30
N LEU A 3 -16.48 -11.35 21.80
CA LEU A 3 -15.47 -12.29 21.30
C LEU A 3 -14.18 -12.12 22.11
N LEU A 4 -13.73 -13.19 22.74
CA LEU A 4 -12.50 -13.22 23.53
C LEU A 4 -11.39 -13.93 22.74
N LEU A 5 -10.41 -13.16 22.27
CA LEU A 5 -9.20 -13.64 21.61
C LEU A 5 -8.16 -13.94 22.67
N LYS A 6 -7.78 -15.22 22.83
CA LYS A 6 -6.89 -15.68 23.91
C LYS A 6 -5.50 -16.02 23.42
N ASN A 7 -4.52 -15.80 24.31
CA ASN A 7 -3.14 -16.25 24.16
C ASN A 7 -2.42 -15.71 22.90
N ALA A 8 -2.87 -14.60 22.34
CA ALA A 8 -2.19 -13.97 21.21
C ALA A 8 -0.89 -13.29 21.66
N HIS A 9 0.18 -13.38 20.87
CA HIS A 9 1.32 -12.50 21.03
C HIS A 9 0.95 -11.14 20.43
N VAL A 10 0.55 -10.21 21.26
CA VAL A 10 0.14 -8.87 20.83
C VAL A 10 1.37 -7.97 20.68
N VAL A 11 1.48 -7.31 19.51
CA VAL A 11 2.55 -6.34 19.25
C VAL A 11 1.91 -5.03 18.76
N ASP A 12 1.99 -4.01 19.60
CA ASP A 12 1.56 -2.65 19.29
C ASP A 12 2.54 -1.63 19.88
N PRO A 13 3.50 -1.14 19.09
CA PRO A 13 4.49 -0.18 19.57
C PRO A 13 3.88 1.18 19.96
N SER A 14 2.69 1.52 19.49
CA SER A 14 2.04 2.80 19.82
C SER A 14 1.54 2.88 21.28
N VAL A 15 1.43 1.74 21.95
CA VAL A 15 1.07 1.60 23.37
C VAL A 15 2.09 0.80 24.16
N GLU A 16 3.30 0.60 23.61
CA GLU A 16 4.41 -0.14 24.23
C GLU A 16 4.02 -1.57 24.64
N LEU A 17 3.14 -2.22 23.88
CA LEU A 17 2.69 -3.59 24.12
C LEU A 17 3.43 -4.57 23.21
N ASP A 18 4.16 -5.52 23.82
CA ASP A 18 4.81 -6.65 23.19
C ASP A 18 4.80 -7.83 24.15
N GLY A 19 3.80 -8.71 24.02
CA GLY A 19 3.64 -9.83 24.94
C GLY A 19 2.38 -10.65 24.70
N VAL A 20 2.28 -11.79 25.40
CA VAL A 20 1.13 -12.69 25.30
C VAL A 20 0.02 -12.20 26.22
N VAL A 21 -1.08 -11.74 25.63
CA VAL A 21 -2.28 -11.27 26.34
C VAL A 21 -3.56 -11.70 25.63
N ASP A 22 -4.67 -11.54 26.34
CA ASP A 22 -6.01 -11.76 25.81
C ASP A 22 -6.63 -10.41 25.40
N VAL A 23 -7.44 -10.41 24.34
CA VAL A 23 -8.16 -9.23 23.85
C VAL A 23 -9.65 -9.53 23.76
N LEU A 24 -10.46 -8.77 24.47
CA LEU A 24 -11.91 -8.85 24.43
C LEU A 24 -12.46 -7.82 23.45
N ILE A 25 -13.22 -8.28 22.47
CA ILE A 25 -13.98 -7.44 21.54
C ILE A 25 -15.44 -7.46 21.95
N ASP A 26 -16.07 -6.30 22.09
CA ASP A 26 -17.52 -6.16 22.28
C ASP A 26 -18.07 -5.07 21.33
N GLY A 27 -18.96 -5.48 20.44
CA GLY A 27 -19.44 -4.63 19.35
C GLY A 27 -18.30 -4.23 18.40
N ASP A 28 -18.09 -2.94 18.20
CA ASP A 28 -17.08 -2.38 17.31
C ASP A 28 -15.74 -2.03 18.01
N LYS A 29 -15.64 -2.34 19.32
CA LYS A 29 -14.51 -1.88 20.15
C LYS A 29 -13.80 -3.01 20.86
N ILE A 30 -12.54 -2.76 21.20
CA ILE A 30 -11.80 -3.51 22.20
C ILE A 30 -12.33 -3.10 23.55
N ALA A 31 -12.94 -4.06 24.27
CA ALA A 31 -13.50 -3.80 25.59
C ALA A 31 -12.43 -3.90 26.69
N GLU A 32 -11.54 -4.90 26.59
CA GLU A 32 -10.50 -5.15 27.58
C GLU A 32 -9.27 -5.80 26.94
N VAL A 33 -8.09 -5.54 27.48
CA VAL A 33 -6.82 -6.20 27.13
C VAL A 33 -6.14 -6.57 28.45
N GLY A 34 -5.74 -7.82 28.61
CA GLY A 34 -5.13 -8.29 29.85
C GLY A 34 -4.78 -9.78 29.81
N GLU A 35 -4.19 -10.26 30.89
CA GLU A 35 -3.84 -11.67 31.04
C GLU A 35 -5.02 -12.48 31.67
N ASN A 36 -5.21 -13.70 31.16
CA ASN A 36 -6.17 -14.67 31.74
C ASN A 36 -7.61 -14.15 31.85
N LEU A 37 -8.06 -13.36 30.85
CA LEU A 37 -9.44 -12.88 30.85
C LEU A 37 -10.44 -14.03 30.79
N ALA A 38 -11.53 -13.89 31.53
CA ALA A 38 -12.64 -14.83 31.56
C ALA A 38 -13.96 -14.05 31.54
N VAL A 39 -14.71 -14.18 30.44
CA VAL A 39 -15.96 -13.44 30.21
C VAL A 39 -17.08 -14.45 29.96
N GLU A 40 -18.07 -14.50 30.87
CA GLU A 40 -19.21 -15.41 30.77
C GLU A 40 -20.04 -15.05 29.50
N GLY A 41 -20.31 -16.06 28.66
CA GLY A 41 -21.11 -15.91 27.45
C GLY A 41 -20.37 -15.32 26.24
N ALA A 42 -19.07 -15.00 26.35
CA ALA A 42 -18.27 -14.63 25.20
C ALA A 42 -17.91 -15.87 24.36
N GLU A 43 -17.88 -15.69 23.04
CA GLU A 43 -17.21 -16.65 22.15
C GLU A 43 -15.71 -16.60 22.43
N VAL A 44 -15.05 -17.76 22.53
CA VAL A 44 -13.63 -17.84 22.82
C VAL A 44 -12.88 -18.39 21.62
N ARG A 45 -11.83 -17.67 21.18
CA ARG A 45 -10.93 -18.09 20.11
C ARG A 45 -9.49 -18.12 20.62
N ASP A 46 -8.86 -19.29 20.58
CA ASP A 46 -7.46 -19.46 20.98
C ASP A 46 -6.53 -19.08 19.81
N LEU A 47 -5.66 -18.12 20.05
CA LEU A 47 -4.66 -17.60 19.10
C LEU A 47 -3.23 -17.97 19.53
N SER A 48 -3.06 -19.04 20.33
CA SER A 48 -1.73 -19.51 20.76
C SER A 48 -0.78 -19.68 19.57
N GLY A 49 0.41 -19.06 19.65
CA GLY A 49 1.43 -19.10 18.62
C GLY A 49 1.22 -18.11 17.45
N LYS A 50 0.13 -17.35 17.45
CA LYS A 50 -0.14 -16.31 16.47
C LYS A 50 0.16 -14.92 17.02
N TYR A 51 0.44 -14.00 16.11
CA TYR A 51 0.55 -12.57 16.41
C TYR A 51 -0.79 -11.89 16.23
N LEU A 52 -1.09 -10.90 17.07
CA LEU A 52 -2.19 -9.96 16.93
C LEU A 52 -1.63 -8.53 16.95
N VAL A 53 -1.98 -7.75 15.94
CA VAL A 53 -1.46 -6.39 15.75
C VAL A 53 -2.59 -5.42 15.41
N PRO A 54 -2.41 -4.09 15.57
CA PRO A 54 -3.31 -3.11 14.99
C PRO A 54 -3.51 -3.41 13.50
N GLY A 55 -4.73 -3.23 13.02
CA GLY A 55 -5.09 -3.56 11.65
C GLY A 55 -4.19 -2.88 10.62
N LEU A 56 -3.65 -3.66 9.69
CA LEU A 56 -2.78 -3.17 8.62
C LEU A 56 -3.53 -2.25 7.69
N VAL A 57 -2.85 -1.24 7.14
CA VAL A 57 -3.37 -0.29 6.17
C VAL A 57 -2.42 -0.19 4.98
N ASP A 58 -2.95 -0.39 3.79
CA ASP A 58 -2.22 -0.14 2.54
C ASP A 58 -2.64 1.21 1.97
N MET A 59 -1.70 2.12 1.85
CA MET A 59 -2.01 3.47 1.39
C MET A 59 -1.87 3.66 -0.13
N HIS A 60 -1.65 2.58 -0.89
CA HIS A 60 -1.49 2.63 -2.34
C HIS A 60 -2.08 1.39 -3.04
N VAL A 61 -3.35 1.47 -3.46
CA VAL A 61 -4.02 0.38 -4.18
C VAL A 61 -4.91 0.91 -5.32
N HIS A 62 -5.08 0.11 -6.38
CA HIS A 62 -5.96 0.40 -7.50
C HIS A 62 -7.18 -0.53 -7.46
N LEU A 63 -8.30 -0.04 -6.93
CA LEU A 63 -9.56 -0.81 -6.86
C LEU A 63 -10.34 -0.79 -8.19
N ARG A 64 -9.89 0.00 -9.17
CA ARG A 64 -10.39 0.05 -10.54
C ARG A 64 -11.85 0.48 -10.72
N GLU A 65 -12.68 0.45 -9.70
CA GLU A 65 -14.07 0.92 -9.70
C GLU A 65 -14.14 2.38 -9.21
N PRO A 66 -14.84 3.28 -9.96
CA PRO A 66 -15.64 3.01 -11.15
C PRO A 66 -14.85 2.89 -12.46
N GLY A 67 -15.44 2.16 -13.43
CA GLY A 67 -15.11 2.21 -14.85
C GLY A 67 -14.20 1.11 -15.39
N TYR A 68 -13.46 0.42 -14.51
CA TYR A 68 -12.56 -0.67 -14.90
C TYR A 68 -12.82 -1.97 -14.11
N GLU A 69 -14.10 -2.22 -13.76
CA GLU A 69 -14.55 -3.34 -12.90
C GLU A 69 -14.21 -4.72 -13.50
N VAL A 70 -13.92 -4.77 -14.79
CA VAL A 70 -13.44 -6.00 -15.45
C VAL A 70 -12.06 -6.42 -14.95
N LYS A 71 -11.24 -5.47 -14.45
CA LYS A 71 -9.90 -5.73 -13.90
C LYS A 71 -9.95 -6.02 -12.41
N GLU A 72 -10.74 -5.25 -11.69
CA GLU A 72 -10.97 -5.31 -10.25
C GLU A 72 -12.19 -4.46 -9.90
N ASP A 73 -12.87 -4.76 -8.81
CA ASP A 73 -13.86 -3.87 -8.20
C ASP A 73 -13.60 -3.71 -6.70
N ILE A 74 -14.38 -2.86 -6.06
CA ILE A 74 -14.22 -2.58 -4.62
C ILE A 74 -14.48 -3.84 -3.79
N GLU A 75 -15.39 -4.71 -4.19
CA GLU A 75 -15.67 -5.96 -3.47
C GLU A 75 -14.47 -6.90 -3.53
N SER A 76 -14.01 -7.27 -4.73
CA SER A 76 -12.91 -8.21 -4.90
C SER A 76 -11.56 -7.66 -4.38
N GLY A 77 -11.27 -6.38 -4.63
CA GLY A 77 -10.06 -5.74 -4.10
C GLY A 77 -10.03 -5.67 -2.58
N THR A 78 -11.18 -5.42 -1.92
CA THR A 78 -11.26 -5.44 -0.44
C THR A 78 -11.25 -6.86 0.13
N ARG A 79 -11.72 -7.88 -0.62
CA ARG A 79 -11.52 -9.30 -0.27
C ARG A 79 -10.04 -9.67 -0.30
N ALA A 80 -9.33 -9.29 -1.38
CA ALA A 80 -7.88 -9.47 -1.49
C ALA A 80 -7.12 -8.75 -0.36
N ALA A 81 -7.55 -7.54 0.00
CA ALA A 81 -7.00 -6.80 1.14
C ALA A 81 -7.19 -7.56 2.46
N ALA A 82 -8.41 -8.01 2.77
CA ALA A 82 -8.69 -8.79 3.98
C ALA A 82 -7.88 -10.10 4.00
N LYS A 83 -7.77 -10.79 2.85
CA LYS A 83 -6.94 -12.00 2.69
C LYS A 83 -5.47 -11.74 3.00
N GLY A 84 -4.97 -10.57 2.61
CA GLY A 84 -3.60 -10.10 2.91
C GLY A 84 -3.39 -9.57 4.32
N GLY A 85 -4.45 -9.48 5.14
CA GLY A 85 -4.37 -8.97 6.51
C GLY A 85 -4.67 -7.48 6.67
N PHE A 86 -5.12 -6.79 5.62
CA PHE A 86 -5.40 -5.37 5.68
C PHE A 86 -6.82 -5.08 6.18
N THR A 87 -6.93 -4.14 7.12
CA THR A 87 -8.21 -3.61 7.63
C THR A 87 -8.64 -2.34 6.93
N GLY A 88 -7.76 -1.76 6.13
CA GLY A 88 -8.03 -0.56 5.36
C GLY A 88 -7.10 -0.38 4.18
N VAL A 89 -7.59 0.25 3.12
CA VAL A 89 -6.83 0.57 1.91
C VAL A 89 -7.12 1.99 1.44
N CYS A 90 -6.10 2.68 0.88
CA CYS A 90 -6.30 3.97 0.21
C CYS A 90 -6.34 3.74 -1.30
N SER A 91 -7.49 4.04 -1.92
CA SER A 91 -7.67 3.84 -3.36
C SER A 91 -7.15 5.00 -4.18
N MET A 92 -6.40 4.70 -5.26
CA MET A 92 -5.87 5.68 -6.21
C MET A 92 -6.98 6.24 -7.11
N PRO A 93 -6.84 7.49 -7.61
CA PRO A 93 -7.92 8.21 -8.29
C PRO A 93 -8.04 7.92 -9.78
N ASN A 94 -7.18 7.08 -10.36
CA ASN A 94 -7.10 6.78 -11.80
C ASN A 94 -8.20 5.81 -12.29
N THR A 95 -9.41 6.15 -11.99
CA THR A 95 -10.66 5.49 -12.35
C THR A 95 -11.32 6.15 -13.58
N ASP A 96 -12.47 5.67 -14.05
CA ASP A 96 -13.26 6.27 -15.14
C ASP A 96 -14.75 6.34 -14.74
N PRO A 97 -15.28 7.52 -14.37
CA PRO A 97 -14.59 8.81 -14.33
C PRO A 97 -13.47 8.86 -13.27
N VAL A 98 -12.47 9.72 -13.52
CA VAL A 98 -11.41 10.01 -12.57
C VAL A 98 -11.98 10.53 -11.25
N THR A 99 -11.41 10.13 -10.12
CA THR A 99 -11.82 10.65 -8.80
C THR A 99 -11.25 12.07 -8.60
N ASP A 100 -11.81 13.05 -9.31
CA ASP A 100 -11.38 14.46 -9.32
C ASP A 100 -12.44 15.44 -8.80
N ASN A 101 -13.53 14.93 -8.22
CA ASN A 101 -14.63 15.68 -7.61
C ASN A 101 -15.31 14.87 -6.50
N GLY A 102 -16.12 15.56 -5.66
CA GLY A 102 -16.78 14.94 -4.50
C GLY A 102 -17.79 13.84 -4.85
N THR A 103 -18.44 13.91 -6.01
CA THR A 103 -19.43 12.89 -6.42
C THR A 103 -18.78 11.52 -6.61
N VAL A 104 -17.59 11.46 -7.22
CA VAL A 104 -16.87 10.20 -7.40
C VAL A 104 -16.30 9.70 -6.07
N VAL A 105 -15.80 10.60 -5.20
CA VAL A 105 -15.39 10.25 -3.84
C VAL A 105 -16.54 9.61 -3.06
N GLU A 106 -17.72 10.22 -3.10
CA GLU A 106 -18.93 9.70 -2.42
C GLU A 106 -19.36 8.34 -2.99
N PHE A 107 -19.28 8.15 -4.32
CA PHE A 107 -19.55 6.87 -4.94
C PHE A 107 -18.64 5.77 -4.38
N VAL A 108 -17.32 5.99 -4.37
CA VAL A 108 -16.34 4.99 -3.87
C VAL A 108 -16.64 4.64 -2.40
N LYS A 109 -16.92 5.64 -1.55
CA LYS A 109 -17.25 5.41 -0.13
C LYS A 109 -18.55 4.65 0.06
N SER A 110 -19.61 5.04 -0.67
CA SER A 110 -20.91 4.39 -0.58
C SER A 110 -20.82 2.93 -1.04
N ARG A 111 -20.12 2.69 -2.14
CA ARG A 111 -19.91 1.32 -2.64
C ARG A 111 -19.09 0.49 -1.66
N ALA A 112 -18.01 1.04 -1.09
CA ALA A 112 -17.22 0.37 -0.07
C ALA A 112 -18.01 0.06 1.21
N ALA A 113 -18.94 0.93 1.60
CA ALA A 113 -19.82 0.68 2.75
C ALA A 113 -20.82 -0.46 2.50
N GLU A 114 -21.20 -0.67 1.23
CA GLU A 114 -22.13 -1.74 0.82
C GLU A 114 -21.46 -3.10 0.74
N VAL A 115 -20.30 -3.19 0.09
CA VAL A 115 -19.66 -4.48 -0.28
C VAL A 115 -18.28 -4.71 0.31
N GLY A 116 -17.68 -3.72 0.98
CA GLY A 116 -16.30 -3.77 1.41
C GLY A 116 -16.03 -4.77 2.54
N HIS A 117 -14.92 -5.48 2.43
CA HIS A 117 -14.37 -6.38 3.45
C HIS A 117 -13.29 -5.69 4.31
N CYS A 118 -12.86 -4.50 3.92
CA CYS A 118 -12.03 -3.60 4.70
C CYS A 118 -12.47 -2.15 4.47
N ARG A 119 -11.92 -1.20 5.24
CA ARG A 119 -12.20 0.22 5.03
C ARG A 119 -11.54 0.71 3.73
N VAL A 120 -12.25 1.54 2.98
CA VAL A 120 -11.71 2.21 1.80
C VAL A 120 -11.62 3.71 2.05
N TYR A 121 -10.43 4.26 1.88
CA TYR A 121 -10.09 5.67 2.02
C TYR A 121 -9.76 6.24 0.65
N PRO A 122 -10.68 6.91 -0.06
CA PRO A 122 -10.37 7.41 -1.39
C PRO A 122 -9.36 8.55 -1.35
N SER A 123 -8.38 8.53 -2.25
CA SER A 123 -7.60 9.70 -2.63
C SER A 123 -8.31 10.46 -3.75
N GLY A 124 -8.05 11.76 -3.87
CA GLY A 124 -8.54 12.59 -4.95
C GLY A 124 -7.43 12.98 -5.91
N ALA A 125 -7.75 13.18 -7.19
CA ALA A 125 -6.79 13.67 -8.16
C ALA A 125 -6.36 15.11 -7.83
N MET A 126 -5.09 15.46 -8.05
CA MET A 126 -4.59 16.84 -7.95
C MET A 126 -5.09 17.69 -9.11
N THR A 127 -5.18 17.07 -10.31
CA THR A 127 -5.59 17.77 -11.53
C THR A 127 -6.80 17.09 -12.17
N ARG A 128 -7.62 17.89 -12.85
CA ARG A 128 -8.82 17.39 -13.55
C ARG A 128 -8.45 16.37 -14.61
N GLY A 129 -9.06 15.17 -14.48
CA GLY A 129 -8.84 14.07 -15.39
C GLY A 129 -7.38 13.58 -15.43
N LEU A 130 -6.56 13.89 -14.40
CA LEU A 130 -5.13 13.54 -14.33
C LEU A 130 -4.31 14.12 -15.51
N LYS A 131 -4.71 15.31 -16.01
CA LYS A 131 -4.10 15.91 -17.22
C LYS A 131 -2.99 16.91 -16.95
N GLY A 132 -2.79 17.30 -15.69
CA GLY A 132 -1.79 18.32 -15.35
C GLY A 132 -2.10 19.75 -15.81
N GLU A 133 -3.29 20.02 -16.37
CA GLU A 133 -3.67 21.28 -17.00
C GLU A 133 -4.43 22.24 -16.06
N ALA A 134 -5.33 21.69 -15.25
CA ALA A 134 -6.17 22.45 -14.33
C ALA A 134 -6.31 21.72 -13.00
N MET A 135 -6.36 22.46 -11.90
CA MET A 135 -6.60 21.88 -10.57
C MET A 135 -8.00 21.24 -10.50
N SER A 136 -8.09 20.15 -9.76
CA SER A 136 -9.35 19.48 -9.40
C SER A 136 -10.12 20.23 -8.30
N GLU A 137 -11.29 19.75 -7.94
CA GLU A 137 -12.14 20.31 -6.89
C GLU A 137 -11.73 19.77 -5.50
N MET A 138 -10.46 20.04 -5.08
CA MET A 138 -9.86 19.47 -3.85
C MET A 138 -10.72 19.70 -2.60
N GLY A 139 -11.29 20.90 -2.43
CA GLY A 139 -12.13 21.23 -1.27
C GLY A 139 -13.42 20.40 -1.24
N ASP A 140 -14.04 20.18 -2.40
CA ASP A 140 -15.22 19.34 -2.54
C ASP A 140 -14.90 17.87 -2.24
N MET A 141 -13.80 17.37 -2.77
CA MET A 141 -13.35 16.00 -2.48
C MET A 141 -13.08 15.77 -0.99
N VAL A 142 -12.43 16.70 -0.31
CA VAL A 142 -12.20 16.60 1.15
C VAL A 142 -13.51 16.63 1.93
N ALA A 143 -14.47 17.49 1.55
CA ALA A 143 -15.79 17.53 2.18
C ALA A 143 -16.54 16.18 2.05
N HIS A 144 -16.30 15.42 1.00
CA HIS A 144 -16.86 14.08 0.77
C HIS A 144 -15.97 12.94 1.33
N GLY A 145 -14.78 13.27 1.86
CA GLY A 145 -13.95 12.32 2.61
C GLY A 145 -12.69 11.82 1.93
N ALA A 146 -12.18 12.50 0.89
CA ALA A 146 -10.87 12.24 0.36
C ALA A 146 -9.79 12.45 1.42
N VAL A 147 -8.85 11.50 1.53
CA VAL A 147 -7.81 11.49 2.58
C VAL A 147 -6.47 12.02 2.11
N ALA A 148 -6.20 12.01 0.82
CA ALA A 148 -4.96 12.42 0.18
C ALA A 148 -5.23 12.97 -1.22
N PHE A 149 -4.20 13.57 -1.86
CA PHE A 149 -4.25 14.01 -3.24
C PHE A 149 -3.11 13.39 -4.04
N THR A 150 -3.40 12.84 -5.23
CA THR A 150 -2.40 12.27 -6.11
C THR A 150 -2.86 12.28 -7.58
N ASP A 151 -1.92 12.44 -8.52
CA ASP A 151 -2.13 12.14 -9.94
C ASP A 151 -1.40 10.82 -10.29
N ASP A 152 -1.62 9.80 -9.45
CA ASP A 152 -0.94 8.52 -9.58
C ASP A 152 -1.08 7.89 -10.97
N GLY A 153 0.04 7.26 -11.41
CA GLY A 153 0.25 6.66 -12.71
C GLY A 153 0.79 7.61 -13.77
N ARG A 154 0.90 8.94 -13.48
CA ARG A 154 1.48 9.94 -14.41
C ARG A 154 2.30 11.01 -13.71
N GLY A 155 1.93 11.37 -12.48
CA GLY A 155 2.48 12.53 -11.79
C GLY A 155 2.12 13.86 -12.43
N VAL A 156 2.25 14.96 -11.69
CA VAL A 156 2.04 16.30 -12.21
C VAL A 156 3.32 16.79 -12.87
N GLN A 157 3.36 16.83 -14.21
CA GLN A 157 4.57 17.18 -14.96
C GLN A 157 4.97 18.65 -14.79
N GLY A 158 4.01 19.56 -14.77
CA GLY A 158 4.28 21.00 -14.63
C GLY A 158 4.58 21.42 -13.20
N ALA A 159 5.82 21.82 -12.88
CA ALA A 159 6.22 22.33 -11.55
C ALA A 159 5.33 23.49 -11.06
N GLY A 160 4.91 24.39 -11.95
CA GLY A 160 3.99 25.48 -11.64
C GLY A 160 2.58 25.02 -11.31
N MET A 161 2.11 23.90 -11.90
CA MET A 161 0.82 23.30 -11.55
C MET A 161 0.90 22.61 -10.19
N LEU A 162 1.92 21.79 -9.94
CA LEU A 162 2.12 21.14 -8.65
C LEU A 162 2.21 22.17 -7.51
N ARG A 163 2.96 23.26 -7.72
CA ARG A 163 3.02 24.36 -6.75
C ARG A 163 1.64 24.92 -6.46
N ARG A 164 0.81 25.20 -7.46
CA ARG A 164 -0.56 25.72 -7.26
C ARG A 164 -1.44 24.71 -6.49
N CYS A 165 -1.36 23.44 -6.84
CA CYS A 165 -2.08 22.39 -6.12
C CYS A 165 -1.66 22.34 -4.65
N MET A 166 -0.37 22.35 -4.35
CA MET A 166 0.15 22.33 -2.98
C MET A 166 -0.18 23.61 -2.21
N ASP A 167 -0.01 24.80 -2.81
CA ASP A 167 -0.33 26.09 -2.16
C ASP A 167 -1.81 26.19 -1.78
N TYR A 168 -2.70 25.71 -2.65
CA TYR A 168 -4.14 25.69 -2.36
C TYR A 168 -4.51 24.53 -1.42
N GLY A 169 -4.12 23.31 -1.76
CA GLY A 169 -4.62 22.11 -1.07
C GLY A 169 -4.04 21.92 0.33
N LYS A 170 -2.87 22.53 0.67
CA LYS A 170 -2.29 22.42 2.03
C LYS A 170 -3.21 22.92 3.13
N MET A 171 -4.15 23.82 2.83
CA MET A 171 -5.13 24.32 3.79
C MET A 171 -6.05 23.23 4.35
N PHE A 172 -6.22 22.13 3.64
CA PHE A 172 -7.03 20.99 4.06
C PHE A 172 -6.26 20.00 4.94
N GLY A 173 -4.94 20.23 5.16
CA GLY A 173 -4.10 19.36 6.01
C GLY A 173 -3.79 17.98 5.44
N LYS A 174 -4.21 17.71 4.20
CA LYS A 174 -4.02 16.42 3.53
C LYS A 174 -2.62 16.30 2.90
N VAL A 175 -2.13 15.08 2.73
CA VAL A 175 -0.86 14.78 2.10
C VAL A 175 -1.01 14.80 0.57
N PHE A 176 0.03 15.28 -0.11
CA PHE A 176 0.19 15.16 -1.56
C PHE A 176 1.09 13.96 -1.84
N MET A 177 0.57 12.96 -2.54
CA MET A 177 1.31 11.75 -2.89
C MET A 177 1.76 11.86 -4.34
N SER A 178 3.06 11.73 -4.59
CA SER A 178 3.63 11.95 -5.92
C SER A 178 4.16 10.66 -6.51
N HIS A 179 3.54 10.24 -7.63
CA HIS A 179 4.10 9.28 -8.56
C HIS A 179 5.17 10.01 -9.37
N CYS A 180 6.44 9.73 -9.08
CA CYS A 180 7.55 10.48 -9.63
C CYS A 180 8.03 9.86 -10.96
N GLN A 181 7.66 10.53 -12.06
CA GLN A 181 7.99 10.12 -13.42
C GLN A 181 8.08 11.35 -14.32
N ASP A 182 9.28 11.72 -14.75
CA ASP A 182 9.46 12.73 -15.79
C ASP A 182 9.17 12.09 -17.15
N GLU A 183 8.00 12.41 -17.73
CA GLU A 183 7.51 11.78 -18.98
C GLU A 183 8.42 12.05 -20.18
N ASP A 184 9.10 13.20 -20.23
CA ASP A 184 10.00 13.52 -21.32
C ASP A 184 11.28 12.67 -21.29
N LEU A 185 11.78 12.34 -20.08
CA LEU A 185 12.95 11.47 -19.91
C LEU A 185 12.61 10.00 -20.07
N VAL A 186 11.47 9.58 -19.54
CA VAL A 186 11.05 8.18 -19.54
C VAL A 186 10.64 7.72 -20.95
N GLY A 187 10.02 8.60 -21.73
CA GLY A 187 9.56 8.29 -23.08
C GLY A 187 8.63 7.09 -23.13
N HIS A 188 8.99 6.09 -23.91
CA HIS A 188 8.27 4.80 -24.00
C HIS A 188 8.99 3.66 -23.28
N GLY A 189 9.83 3.97 -22.30
CA GLY A 189 10.58 2.99 -21.52
C GLY A 189 9.68 1.89 -20.92
N GLN A 190 10.13 0.65 -21.03
CA GLN A 190 9.36 -0.54 -20.64
C GLN A 190 9.92 -1.20 -19.37
N ILE A 191 11.24 -1.13 -19.20
CA ILE A 191 11.99 -1.70 -18.09
C ILE A 191 13.14 -0.76 -17.72
N ASN A 192 13.84 -1.02 -16.62
CA ASN A 192 15.00 -0.23 -16.23
C ASN A 192 16.04 -0.10 -17.35
N GLU A 193 16.52 1.11 -17.60
CA GLU A 193 17.57 1.35 -18.59
C GLU A 193 18.89 0.75 -18.10
N GLY A 194 19.45 -0.21 -18.85
CA GLY A 194 20.69 -0.85 -18.47
C GLY A 194 21.06 -2.06 -19.32
N LYS A 195 21.75 -3.00 -18.68
CA LYS A 195 22.20 -4.22 -19.36
C LYS A 195 21.04 -5.14 -19.76
N VAL A 196 20.01 -5.23 -18.91
CA VAL A 196 18.84 -6.09 -19.17
C VAL A 196 18.00 -5.55 -20.30
N SER A 197 17.71 -4.23 -20.33
CA SER A 197 16.97 -3.62 -21.44
C SER A 197 17.69 -3.81 -22.77
N THR A 198 19.01 -3.64 -22.78
CA THR A 198 19.82 -3.88 -23.99
C THR A 198 19.80 -5.37 -24.41
N ARG A 199 19.91 -6.31 -23.45
CA ARG A 199 19.85 -7.75 -23.70
C ARG A 199 18.51 -8.18 -24.30
N LEU A 200 17.41 -7.67 -23.73
CA LEU A 200 16.05 -8.02 -24.15
C LEU A 200 15.53 -7.18 -25.33
N ALA A 201 16.33 -6.22 -25.81
CA ALA A 201 15.96 -5.27 -26.86
C ALA A 201 14.66 -4.49 -26.56
N LEU A 202 14.42 -4.18 -25.27
CA LEU A 202 13.32 -3.35 -24.79
C LEU A 202 13.81 -1.93 -24.55
N GLU A 203 12.94 -0.93 -24.79
CA GLU A 203 13.25 0.46 -24.50
C GLU A 203 13.43 0.66 -23.00
N GLY A 204 14.55 1.28 -22.63
CA GLY A 204 14.93 1.52 -21.26
C GLY A 204 14.24 2.74 -20.66
N TRP A 205 13.90 2.65 -19.39
CA TRP A 205 13.44 3.76 -18.57
C TRP A 205 14.57 4.20 -17.64
N PRO A 206 15.18 5.38 -17.85
CA PRO A 206 16.30 5.87 -17.04
C PRO A 206 15.85 6.18 -15.60
N ALA A 207 16.65 5.76 -14.61
CA ALA A 207 16.42 6.07 -13.20
C ALA A 207 16.27 7.59 -12.93
N ALA A 208 17.00 8.41 -13.71
CA ALA A 208 16.92 9.86 -13.65
C ALA A 208 15.50 10.42 -13.85
N GLY A 209 14.62 9.71 -14.58
CA GLY A 209 13.21 10.11 -14.76
C GLY A 209 12.42 10.13 -13.45
N GLU A 210 12.71 9.23 -12.52
CA GLU A 210 12.15 9.23 -11.18
C GLU A 210 12.88 10.24 -10.26
N GLU A 211 14.18 10.19 -10.22
CA GLU A 211 15.04 10.95 -9.31
C GLU A 211 14.89 12.47 -9.45
N LEU A 212 14.86 12.97 -10.69
CA LEU A 212 14.67 14.40 -10.97
C LEU A 212 13.30 14.90 -10.53
N GLN A 213 12.25 14.09 -10.68
CA GLN A 213 10.94 14.49 -10.22
C GLN A 213 10.85 14.43 -8.70
N ILE A 214 11.45 13.45 -8.01
CA ILE A 214 11.57 13.43 -6.55
C ILE A 214 12.22 14.73 -6.05
N ALA A 215 13.39 15.10 -6.62
CA ALA A 215 14.10 16.31 -6.23
C ALA A 215 13.28 17.58 -6.45
N ARG A 216 12.62 17.69 -7.61
CA ARG A 216 11.73 18.81 -7.96
C ARG A 216 10.58 18.94 -6.95
N ASP A 217 9.91 17.82 -6.62
CA ASP A 217 8.71 17.83 -5.81
C ASP A 217 9.05 18.14 -4.34
N ILE A 218 10.19 17.69 -3.84
CA ILE A 218 10.72 18.06 -2.52
C ILE A 218 11.00 19.56 -2.45
N GLU A 219 11.62 20.17 -3.46
CA GLU A 219 11.85 21.62 -3.47
C GLU A 219 10.54 22.43 -3.53
N ILE A 220 9.51 21.92 -4.22
CA ILE A 220 8.18 22.55 -4.23
C ILE A 220 7.48 22.37 -2.88
N ALA A 221 7.58 21.21 -2.24
CA ALA A 221 7.05 20.98 -0.90
C ALA A 221 7.72 21.89 0.13
N LYS A 222 9.04 22.07 0.06
CA LYS A 222 9.81 23.02 0.87
C LYS A 222 9.34 24.46 0.66
N LEU A 223 9.12 24.88 -0.57
CA LEU A 223 8.66 26.20 -0.93
C LEU A 223 7.25 26.51 -0.38
N THR A 224 6.35 25.53 -0.47
CA THR A 224 4.94 25.69 -0.13
C THR A 224 4.62 25.36 1.33
N GLY A 225 5.45 24.55 1.99
CA GLY A 225 5.20 23.98 3.32
C GLY A 225 4.14 22.88 3.33
N ALA A 226 3.81 22.31 2.16
CA ALA A 226 2.87 21.19 2.04
C ALA A 226 3.50 19.88 2.51
N LYS A 227 2.65 18.93 2.95
CA LYS A 227 3.08 17.55 3.23
C LYS A 227 3.20 16.80 1.92
N LEU A 228 4.37 16.22 1.65
CA LEU A 228 4.66 15.44 0.45
C LEU A 228 4.90 13.98 0.83
N HIS A 229 4.40 13.06 0.04
CA HIS A 229 4.72 11.65 0.12
C HIS A 229 5.17 11.15 -1.26
N ILE A 230 6.36 10.57 -1.32
CA ILE A 230 6.90 9.96 -2.54
C ILE A 230 6.39 8.52 -2.62
N GLN A 231 5.62 8.22 -3.67
CA GLN A 231 5.04 6.90 -3.90
C GLN A 231 6.12 5.93 -4.41
N HIS A 232 5.98 4.65 -4.05
CA HIS A 232 6.73 3.47 -4.55
C HIS A 232 8.17 3.76 -4.99
N ILE A 233 9.00 4.35 -4.11
CA ILE A 233 10.38 4.68 -4.43
C ILE A 233 11.15 3.44 -4.89
N SER A 234 11.88 3.56 -6.01
CA SER A 234 12.53 2.40 -6.63
C SER A 234 14.05 2.52 -6.77
N THR A 235 14.65 3.72 -6.61
CA THR A 235 16.09 3.94 -6.83
C THR A 235 16.84 4.29 -5.55
N ALA A 236 18.09 3.84 -5.45
CA ALA A 236 18.99 4.16 -4.34
C ALA A 236 19.21 5.68 -4.23
N HIS A 237 19.43 6.34 -5.36
CA HIS A 237 19.67 7.79 -5.37
C HIS A 237 18.39 8.58 -5.04
N GLY A 238 17.21 8.14 -5.50
CA GLY A 238 15.93 8.72 -5.09
C GLY A 238 15.75 8.69 -3.58
N LEU A 239 16.13 7.57 -2.93
CA LEU A 239 16.08 7.43 -1.48
C LEU A 239 17.06 8.41 -0.78
N GLU A 240 18.25 8.64 -1.33
CA GLU A 240 19.20 9.64 -0.81
C GLU A 240 18.63 11.06 -0.92
N ILE A 241 17.94 11.38 -2.02
CA ILE A 241 17.26 12.68 -2.20
C ILE A 241 16.18 12.88 -1.13
N VAL A 242 15.35 11.85 -0.87
CA VAL A 242 14.35 11.87 0.22
C VAL A 242 15.03 12.08 1.57
N ARG A 243 16.12 11.34 1.86
CA ARG A 243 16.88 11.46 3.11
C ARG A 243 17.41 12.89 3.31
N ALA A 244 17.93 13.49 2.24
CA ALA A 244 18.40 14.89 2.26
C ALA A 244 17.23 15.88 2.50
N GLY A 245 16.07 15.64 1.88
CA GLY A 245 14.85 16.42 2.11
C GLY A 245 14.38 16.38 3.56
N LYS A 246 14.32 15.18 4.16
CA LYS A 246 13.99 14.99 5.58
C LYS A 246 14.98 15.72 6.48
N ALA A 247 16.30 15.59 6.23
CA ALA A 247 17.34 16.27 6.98
C ALA A 247 17.26 17.81 6.87
N ALA A 248 16.76 18.33 5.75
CA ALA A 248 16.51 19.75 5.55
C ALA A 248 15.19 20.25 6.19
N GLY A 249 14.46 19.38 6.90
CA GLY A 249 13.21 19.73 7.60
C GLY A 249 11.97 19.83 6.69
N VAL A 250 12.04 19.32 5.47
CA VAL A 250 10.87 19.22 4.58
C VAL A 250 9.94 18.14 5.13
N GLN A 251 8.62 18.42 5.12
CA GLN A 251 7.61 17.43 5.50
C GLN A 251 7.43 16.40 4.36
N VAL A 252 8.44 15.57 4.17
CA VAL A 252 8.47 14.52 3.15
C VAL A 252 8.54 13.15 3.79
N THR A 253 7.72 12.23 3.28
CA THR A 253 7.73 10.80 3.57
C THR A 253 7.82 10.02 2.27
N CYS A 254 8.13 8.72 2.32
CA CYS A 254 8.12 7.85 1.16
C CYS A 254 7.66 6.43 1.52
N GLU A 255 7.21 5.71 0.52
CA GLU A 255 6.80 4.32 0.61
C GLU A 255 7.63 3.42 -0.30
N ALA A 256 7.71 2.15 0.06
CA ALA A 256 8.31 1.11 -0.78
C ALA A 256 7.34 -0.07 -0.96
N THR A 257 7.46 -0.75 -2.10
CA THR A 257 6.66 -1.94 -2.39
C THR A 257 7.48 -3.21 -2.24
N PRO A 258 6.85 -4.35 -1.93
CA PRO A 258 7.55 -5.64 -1.91
C PRO A 258 8.23 -5.98 -3.23
N HIS A 259 7.66 -5.61 -4.37
CA HIS A 259 8.27 -5.91 -5.65
C HIS A 259 9.55 -5.09 -5.90
N HIS A 260 9.63 -3.82 -5.47
CA HIS A 260 10.89 -3.06 -5.54
C HIS A 260 11.93 -3.48 -4.49
N MET A 261 11.50 -4.17 -3.42
CA MET A 261 12.42 -4.72 -2.42
C MET A 261 12.97 -6.11 -2.80
N PHE A 262 12.16 -6.97 -3.42
CA PHE A 262 12.44 -8.41 -3.51
C PHE A 262 12.49 -8.96 -4.94
N LEU A 263 12.26 -8.12 -5.94
CA LEU A 263 12.48 -8.39 -7.36
C LEU A 263 13.42 -7.34 -7.95
N THR A 264 14.11 -7.71 -9.02
CA THR A 264 15.05 -6.83 -9.72
C THR A 264 14.89 -6.99 -11.24
N GLU A 265 15.56 -6.14 -12.02
CA GLU A 265 15.60 -6.29 -13.47
C GLU A 265 16.13 -7.67 -13.93
N ASN A 266 16.92 -8.37 -13.07
CA ASN A 266 17.46 -9.69 -13.37
C ASN A 266 16.41 -10.81 -13.31
N ASP A 267 15.23 -10.57 -12.71
CA ASP A 267 14.09 -11.51 -12.76
C ASP A 267 13.41 -11.50 -14.14
N LEU A 268 13.72 -10.51 -14.99
CA LEU A 268 13.26 -10.44 -16.39
C LEU A 268 14.22 -11.25 -17.28
N ASP A 269 13.65 -12.18 -18.02
CA ASP A 269 14.35 -13.04 -18.97
C ASP A 269 13.68 -13.06 -20.36
N GLU A 270 14.14 -13.92 -21.22
CA GLU A 270 13.65 -14.10 -22.59
C GLU A 270 12.24 -14.70 -22.69
N THR A 271 11.58 -14.97 -21.55
CA THR A 271 10.13 -15.32 -21.51
C THR A 271 9.24 -14.10 -21.59
N TYR A 272 9.80 -12.90 -21.36
CA TYR A 272 9.06 -11.64 -21.35
C TYR A 272 7.82 -11.67 -20.44
N ASN A 273 8.00 -12.18 -19.19
CA ASN A 273 6.90 -12.28 -18.24
C ASN A 273 6.32 -10.89 -17.92
N THR A 274 5.15 -10.60 -18.45
CA THR A 274 4.50 -9.30 -18.32
C THR A 274 4.05 -8.99 -16.89
N SER A 275 3.92 -10.01 -16.00
CA SER A 275 3.65 -9.78 -14.58
C SER A 275 4.80 -9.06 -13.86
N LEU A 276 6.00 -9.02 -14.45
CA LEU A 276 7.16 -8.26 -13.95
C LEU A 276 7.25 -6.85 -14.52
N LYS A 277 6.29 -6.45 -15.39
CA LYS A 277 6.21 -5.10 -15.93
C LYS A 277 5.45 -4.19 -14.96
N VAL A 278 6.17 -3.36 -14.23
CA VAL A 278 5.66 -2.41 -13.21
C VAL A 278 6.16 -0.99 -13.45
N ASN A 279 5.50 -0.02 -12.89
CA ASN A 279 5.84 1.41 -12.97
C ASN A 279 5.91 2.03 -11.55
N PRO A 280 7.09 2.46 -11.07
CA PRO A 280 8.42 2.41 -11.72
C PRO A 280 8.88 0.98 -12.04
N PRO A 281 9.81 0.79 -12.99
CA PRO A 281 10.29 -0.54 -13.33
C PRO A 281 11.12 -1.16 -12.20
N LEU A 282 11.19 -2.50 -12.17
CA LEU A 282 12.13 -3.22 -11.32
C LEU A 282 13.54 -2.76 -11.66
N ARG A 283 14.31 -2.35 -10.63
CA ARG A 283 15.65 -1.76 -10.76
C ARG A 283 16.74 -2.80 -10.55
N THR A 284 17.95 -2.32 -10.37
CA THR A 284 19.14 -3.14 -10.11
C THR A 284 19.08 -3.82 -8.73
N ASP A 285 19.95 -4.82 -8.51
CA ASP A 285 20.13 -5.45 -7.18
C ASP A 285 20.59 -4.44 -6.14
N GLU A 286 21.41 -3.44 -6.55
CA GLU A 286 21.91 -2.38 -5.69
C GLU A 286 20.77 -1.43 -5.25
N ASP A 287 19.88 -1.09 -6.16
CA ASP A 287 18.69 -0.30 -5.84
C ASP A 287 17.76 -1.04 -4.87
N ALA A 288 17.44 -2.30 -5.18
CA ALA A 288 16.58 -3.12 -4.34
C ALA A 288 17.16 -3.28 -2.93
N GLU A 289 18.48 -3.47 -2.80
CA GLU A 289 19.15 -3.53 -1.48
C GLU A 289 19.09 -2.19 -0.76
N ALA A 290 19.29 -1.07 -1.45
CA ALA A 290 19.19 0.25 -0.84
C ALA A 290 17.78 0.52 -0.32
N ILE A 291 16.73 0.12 -1.05
CA ILE A 291 15.33 0.24 -0.62
C ILE A 291 15.08 -0.63 0.62
N ARG A 292 15.55 -1.89 0.64
CA ARG A 292 15.46 -2.76 1.84
C ARG A 292 16.13 -2.12 3.06
N GLN A 293 17.33 -1.57 2.88
CA GLN A 293 18.02 -0.87 3.96
C GLN A 293 17.26 0.37 4.41
N GLY A 294 16.66 1.14 3.50
CA GLY A 294 15.81 2.29 3.82
C GLY A 294 14.55 1.92 4.63
N VAL A 295 13.98 0.75 4.39
CA VAL A 295 12.87 0.19 5.19
C VAL A 295 13.34 -0.17 6.61
N ILE A 296 14.53 -0.76 6.72
CA ILE A 296 15.10 -1.18 8.00
C ILE A 296 15.55 0.02 8.84
N ASP A 297 16.24 1.00 8.24
CA ASP A 297 16.83 2.14 8.95
C ASP A 297 15.83 3.28 9.25
N GLY A 298 14.63 3.21 8.69
CA GLY A 298 13.57 4.19 8.93
C GLY A 298 13.54 5.36 7.95
N THR A 299 14.31 5.32 6.88
CA THR A 299 14.24 6.31 5.79
C THR A 299 12.92 6.15 5.02
N VAL A 300 12.49 4.92 4.76
CA VAL A 300 11.16 4.59 4.22
C VAL A 300 10.16 4.58 5.36
N ASP A 301 9.03 5.24 5.16
CA ASP A 301 7.99 5.47 6.17
C ASP A 301 6.85 4.45 6.12
N ALA A 302 6.56 3.87 4.96
CA ALA A 302 5.49 2.89 4.80
C ALA A 302 5.88 1.78 3.81
N ILE A 303 5.31 0.59 4.04
CA ILE A 303 5.29 -0.50 3.06
C ILE A 303 3.88 -0.57 2.49
N VAL A 304 3.77 -0.52 1.17
CA VAL A 304 2.52 -0.54 0.42
C VAL A 304 2.59 -1.59 -0.68
N THR A 305 1.48 -1.91 -1.33
CA THR A 305 1.51 -2.93 -2.37
C THR A 305 1.65 -2.38 -3.77
N ASP A 306 1.12 -1.20 -4.05
CA ASP A 306 0.80 -0.75 -5.40
C ASP A 306 0.03 -1.86 -6.14
N HIS A 307 -0.99 -2.41 -5.46
CA HIS A 307 -1.85 -3.44 -6.04
C HIS A 307 -2.53 -2.91 -7.30
N ALA A 308 -2.03 -3.36 -8.46
CA ALA A 308 -2.42 -2.86 -9.78
C ALA A 308 -2.92 -4.02 -10.68
N PRO A 309 -4.18 -4.44 -10.47
CA PRO A 309 -4.78 -5.56 -11.19
C PRO A 309 -5.02 -5.25 -12.65
N HIS A 310 -4.77 -6.26 -13.50
CA HIS A 310 -5.03 -6.27 -14.93
C HIS A 310 -5.61 -7.61 -15.36
N THR A 311 -6.41 -7.59 -16.41
CA THR A 311 -7.03 -8.80 -16.93
C THR A 311 -6.00 -9.76 -17.53
N PRO A 312 -6.25 -11.08 -17.52
CA PRO A 312 -5.33 -12.05 -18.13
C PRO A 312 -5.03 -11.76 -19.60
N TRP A 313 -6.02 -11.30 -20.38
CA TRP A 313 -5.82 -10.98 -21.81
C TRP A 313 -5.00 -9.71 -22.03
N GLU A 314 -5.03 -8.72 -21.12
CA GLU A 314 -4.14 -7.56 -21.19
C GLU A 314 -2.69 -7.94 -20.90
N LYS A 315 -2.49 -8.82 -19.91
CA LYS A 315 -1.17 -9.35 -19.55
C LYS A 315 -0.63 -10.41 -20.52
N ALA A 316 -1.50 -11.02 -21.32
CA ALA A 316 -1.08 -11.97 -22.38
C ALA A 316 -0.63 -11.29 -23.68
N ARG A 317 -0.62 -9.95 -23.73
CA ARG A 317 -0.09 -9.20 -24.89
C ARG A 317 1.43 -9.25 -24.91
N GLU A 318 2.00 -8.82 -26.04
CA GLU A 318 3.44 -8.58 -26.16
C GLU A 318 3.91 -7.63 -25.04
N PHE A 319 5.13 -7.81 -24.56
CA PHE A 319 5.63 -7.09 -23.38
C PHE A 319 5.48 -5.57 -23.51
N GLU A 320 5.80 -5.00 -24.68
CA GLU A 320 5.65 -3.57 -24.94
C GLU A 320 4.21 -3.07 -24.85
N LEU A 321 3.23 -3.91 -25.23
CA LEU A 321 1.81 -3.58 -25.29
C LEU A 321 1.06 -3.95 -24.01
N ALA A 322 1.64 -4.79 -23.15
CA ALA A 322 1.04 -5.15 -21.88
C ALA A 322 1.06 -3.94 -20.92
N PRO A 323 0.00 -3.71 -20.11
CA PRO A 323 -0.02 -2.63 -19.14
C PRO A 323 0.96 -2.89 -18.00
N PHE A 324 1.44 -1.80 -17.40
CA PHE A 324 2.23 -1.84 -16.17
C PHE A 324 1.36 -2.21 -14.96
N GLY A 325 1.91 -2.98 -14.03
CA GLY A 325 1.30 -3.31 -12.75
C GLY A 325 1.29 -4.79 -12.45
N MET A 326 1.28 -5.09 -11.15
CA MET A 326 1.08 -6.43 -10.58
C MET A 326 0.18 -6.36 -9.35
N ILE A 327 -0.44 -7.49 -8.99
CA ILE A 327 -1.18 -7.61 -7.73
C ILE A 327 -0.23 -7.82 -6.56
N GLY A 328 -0.54 -7.28 -5.37
CA GLY A 328 0.34 -7.33 -4.22
C GLY A 328 -0.34 -7.53 -2.87
N LEU A 329 -1.65 -7.23 -2.73
CA LEU A 329 -2.35 -7.25 -1.45
C LEU A 329 -2.21 -8.57 -0.71
N GLU A 330 -2.44 -9.70 -1.38
CA GLU A 330 -2.44 -11.03 -0.75
C GLU A 330 -1.05 -11.57 -0.40
N THR A 331 0.03 -10.92 -0.90
CA THR A 331 1.40 -11.39 -0.74
C THR A 331 2.29 -10.51 0.12
N SER A 332 1.92 -9.23 0.31
CA SER A 332 2.77 -8.22 0.94
C SER A 332 3.21 -8.59 2.36
N LEU A 333 2.27 -8.93 3.24
CA LEU A 333 2.57 -9.35 4.61
C LEU A 333 3.51 -10.57 4.62
N SER A 334 3.21 -11.58 3.81
CA SER A 334 3.99 -12.81 3.74
C SER A 334 5.41 -12.58 3.21
N LEU A 335 5.57 -11.70 2.21
CA LEU A 335 6.89 -11.31 1.70
C LEU A 335 7.72 -10.59 2.77
N VAL A 336 7.12 -9.64 3.49
CA VAL A 336 7.80 -8.94 4.58
C VAL A 336 8.18 -9.89 5.71
N LEU A 337 7.28 -10.81 6.09
CA LEU A 337 7.58 -11.85 7.10
C LEU A 337 8.71 -12.76 6.63
N THR A 338 8.64 -13.28 5.41
CA THR A 338 9.63 -14.22 4.85
C THR A 338 11.02 -13.59 4.77
N GLU A 339 11.12 -12.39 4.18
CA GLU A 339 12.39 -11.82 3.75
C GLU A 339 13.05 -10.92 4.81
N LEU A 340 12.26 -10.33 5.71
CA LEU A 340 12.77 -9.37 6.69
C LEU A 340 12.57 -9.84 8.13
N VAL A 341 11.38 -10.24 8.53
CA VAL A 341 11.09 -10.56 9.93
C VAL A 341 11.67 -11.92 10.31
N ASN A 342 11.34 -12.99 9.59
CA ASN A 342 11.80 -14.34 9.90
C ASN A 342 13.31 -14.51 9.69
N THR A 343 13.94 -13.62 8.93
CA THR A 343 15.41 -13.56 8.78
C THR A 343 16.09 -12.74 9.86
N GLY A 344 15.31 -12.11 10.77
CA GLY A 344 15.84 -11.28 11.87
C GLY A 344 16.37 -9.91 11.44
N LYS A 345 16.14 -9.49 10.18
CA LYS A 345 16.55 -8.17 9.67
C LYS A 345 15.66 -7.05 10.18
N MET A 346 14.41 -7.37 10.52
CA MET A 346 13.42 -6.42 11.02
C MET A 346 12.58 -7.05 12.12
N SER A 347 12.20 -6.29 13.15
CA SER A 347 11.28 -6.76 14.19
C SER A 347 9.82 -6.71 13.72
N VAL A 348 8.96 -7.51 14.37
CA VAL A 348 7.49 -7.41 14.18
C VAL A 348 7.01 -6.00 14.53
N SER A 349 7.54 -5.40 15.59
CA SER A 349 7.21 -4.02 16.01
C SER A 349 7.47 -3.02 14.87
N ARG A 350 8.64 -3.10 14.19
CA ARG A 350 8.95 -2.23 13.05
C ARG A 350 8.04 -2.50 11.85
N MET A 351 7.69 -3.76 11.57
CA MET A 351 6.70 -4.10 10.54
C MET A 351 5.35 -3.44 10.83
N VAL A 352 4.88 -3.50 12.08
CA VAL A 352 3.62 -2.86 12.52
C VAL A 352 3.68 -1.34 12.33
N GLU A 353 4.81 -0.70 12.66
CA GLU A 353 5.00 0.73 12.36
C GLU A 353 4.79 1.04 10.88
N LEU A 354 5.44 0.28 10.00
CA LEU A 354 5.45 0.53 8.56
C LEU A 354 4.16 0.16 7.84
N MET A 355 3.39 -0.80 8.36
CA MET A 355 2.20 -1.32 7.69
C MET A 355 0.87 -0.98 8.41
N ALA A 356 0.91 -0.44 9.64
CA ALA A 356 -0.31 -0.08 10.37
C ALA A 356 -0.30 1.36 10.88
N ILE A 357 0.76 1.79 11.57
CA ILE A 357 0.79 3.07 12.28
C ILE A 357 1.11 4.22 11.33
N LYS A 358 2.24 4.14 10.62
CA LYS A 358 2.72 5.20 9.72
C LYS A 358 1.77 5.48 8.54
N PRO A 359 1.17 4.50 7.86
CA PRO A 359 0.16 4.77 6.86
C PRO A 359 -1.01 5.62 7.39
N ARG A 360 -1.49 5.33 8.62
CA ARG A 360 -2.55 6.12 9.25
C ARG A 360 -2.09 7.54 9.57
N GLU A 361 -0.87 7.72 10.08
CA GLU A 361 -0.29 9.05 10.36
C GLU A 361 -0.15 9.89 9.09
N ILE A 362 0.37 9.31 8.01
CA ILE A 362 0.59 9.99 6.73
C ILE A 362 -0.74 10.43 6.11
N LEU A 363 -1.74 9.55 6.10
CA LEU A 363 -3.08 9.83 5.57
C LEU A 363 -3.93 10.70 6.51
N GLY A 364 -3.48 10.94 7.75
CA GLY A 364 -4.24 11.69 8.75
C GLY A 364 -5.51 10.98 9.19
N LEU A 365 -5.44 9.66 9.31
CA LEU A 365 -6.51 8.79 9.83
C LEU A 365 -6.39 8.63 11.34
N ASP A 366 -7.51 8.26 11.96
CA ASP A 366 -7.51 7.91 13.39
C ASP A 366 -6.60 6.70 13.63
N GLN A 367 -5.80 6.79 14.69
CA GLN A 367 -4.96 5.67 15.11
C GLN A 367 -5.82 4.54 15.70
N VAL A 368 -5.46 3.32 15.32
CA VAL A 368 -5.99 2.10 15.92
C VAL A 368 -4.93 1.53 16.86
N GLN A 369 -5.32 1.23 18.09
CA GLN A 369 -4.42 0.76 19.14
C GLN A 369 -5.01 -0.46 19.84
N VAL A 370 -4.19 -1.43 20.22
CA VAL A 370 -4.65 -2.60 20.96
C VAL A 370 -4.80 -2.22 22.45
N LYS A 371 -5.84 -1.43 22.73
CA LYS A 371 -6.20 -1.02 24.11
C LYS A 371 -7.70 -0.86 24.25
N ALA A 372 -8.19 -0.93 25.51
CA ALA A 372 -9.60 -0.72 25.81
C ALA A 372 -10.11 0.61 25.28
N GLY A 373 -11.28 0.60 24.65
CA GLY A 373 -11.98 1.75 24.06
C GLY A 373 -11.62 2.02 22.61
N SER A 374 -10.53 1.45 22.06
CA SER A 374 -10.17 1.58 20.63
C SER A 374 -11.15 0.79 19.74
N VAL A 375 -11.29 1.25 18.50
CA VAL A 375 -11.99 0.47 17.47
C VAL A 375 -11.27 -0.86 17.26
N ALA A 376 -12.03 -1.94 17.13
CA ALA A 376 -11.48 -3.27 16.90
C ALA A 376 -11.20 -3.52 15.41
N ASP A 377 -10.24 -2.78 14.85
CA ASP A 377 -9.62 -3.06 13.57
C ASP A 377 -8.30 -3.79 13.85
N LEU A 378 -8.28 -5.10 13.68
CA LEU A 378 -7.19 -5.97 14.12
C LEU A 378 -6.79 -6.96 13.04
N THR A 379 -5.49 -7.26 12.97
CA THR A 379 -4.93 -8.30 12.12
C THR A 379 -4.28 -9.38 12.97
N VAL A 380 -4.63 -10.65 12.68
CA VAL A 380 -3.98 -11.82 13.27
C VAL A 380 -3.24 -12.56 12.16
N PHE A 381 -2.02 -12.98 12.43
CA PHE A 381 -1.23 -13.77 11.48
C PHE A 381 -0.43 -14.87 12.17
N ASP A 382 -0.19 -15.95 11.44
CA ASP A 382 0.75 -17.01 11.80
C ASP A 382 2.06 -16.77 11.03
N ALA A 383 3.12 -16.41 11.75
CA ALA A 383 4.43 -16.13 11.16
C ALA A 383 5.17 -17.37 10.64
N SER A 384 4.68 -18.57 10.97
CA SER A 384 5.31 -19.85 10.60
C SER A 384 4.60 -20.60 9.47
N ALA A 385 3.36 -20.23 9.16
CA ALA A 385 2.57 -20.88 8.12
C ALA A 385 3.24 -20.78 6.75
N THR A 386 3.46 -21.91 6.07
CA THR A 386 4.10 -21.96 4.75
C THR A 386 3.04 -22.20 3.67
N TRP A 387 3.13 -21.45 2.56
CA TRP A 387 2.20 -21.55 1.44
C TRP A 387 2.86 -21.15 0.12
N THR A 388 2.26 -21.51 -1.01
CA THR A 388 2.76 -21.17 -2.35
C THR A 388 1.85 -20.14 -3.00
N VAL A 389 2.41 -19.05 -3.50
CA VAL A 389 1.66 -17.97 -4.15
C VAL A 389 0.92 -18.47 -5.38
N GLY A 390 -0.39 -18.27 -5.40
CA GLY A 390 -1.27 -18.65 -6.52
C GLY A 390 -1.75 -20.10 -6.51
N GLU A 391 -1.27 -20.98 -5.60
CA GLU A 391 -1.71 -22.38 -5.54
C GLU A 391 -3.21 -22.50 -5.19
N ASP A 392 -3.70 -21.66 -4.26
CA ASP A 392 -5.09 -21.61 -3.85
C ASP A 392 -5.94 -20.60 -4.67
N GLY A 393 -5.37 -20.00 -5.74
CA GLY A 393 -5.96 -18.87 -6.46
C GLY A 393 -5.81 -17.55 -5.72
N TYR A 394 -6.55 -16.54 -6.15
CA TYR A 394 -6.56 -15.18 -5.58
C TYR A 394 -8.00 -14.74 -5.28
N GLU A 395 -8.18 -13.90 -4.28
CA GLU A 395 -9.45 -13.19 -4.03
C GLU A 395 -9.61 -11.98 -4.97
N SER A 396 -8.50 -11.39 -5.42
CA SER A 396 -8.48 -10.43 -6.53
C SER A 396 -9.04 -11.06 -7.80
N ARG A 397 -9.68 -10.26 -8.66
CA ARG A 397 -10.08 -10.71 -10.02
C ARG A 397 -8.90 -10.97 -10.94
N ALA A 398 -7.74 -10.41 -10.59
CA ALA A 398 -6.52 -10.51 -11.38
C ALA A 398 -5.57 -11.56 -10.81
N GLU A 399 -4.72 -12.10 -11.68
CA GLU A 399 -3.73 -13.13 -11.35
C GLU A 399 -2.29 -12.69 -11.68
N ASN A 400 -2.09 -11.42 -12.06
CA ASN A 400 -0.81 -10.88 -12.53
C ASN A 400 0.17 -10.63 -11.37
N SER A 401 0.55 -11.69 -10.66
CA SER A 401 1.55 -11.65 -9.59
C SER A 401 2.96 -11.94 -10.13
N GLY A 402 3.92 -11.05 -9.81
CA GLY A 402 5.35 -11.30 -10.08
C GLY A 402 5.96 -12.36 -9.15
N PHE A 403 5.24 -12.79 -8.12
CA PHE A 403 5.68 -13.77 -7.13
C PHE A 403 4.99 -15.14 -7.29
N ALA A 404 4.21 -15.35 -8.34
CA ALA A 404 3.51 -16.62 -8.59
C ALA A 404 4.44 -17.83 -8.52
N GLY A 405 4.02 -18.87 -7.80
CA GLY A 405 4.81 -20.10 -7.59
C GLY A 405 5.89 -19.99 -6.50
N ARG A 406 6.12 -18.82 -5.91
CA ARG A 406 7.09 -18.64 -4.82
C ARG A 406 6.52 -19.17 -3.51
N THR A 407 7.30 -19.93 -2.77
CA THR A 407 6.94 -20.38 -1.42
C THR A 407 7.26 -19.26 -0.41
N LEU A 408 6.27 -18.86 0.37
CA LEU A 408 6.36 -17.84 1.41
C LEU A 408 6.06 -18.43 2.78
N THR A 409 6.57 -17.76 3.82
CA THR A 409 6.33 -18.11 5.22
C THR A 409 5.68 -16.93 5.94
N GLY A 410 4.58 -17.20 6.61
CA GLY A 410 3.74 -16.22 7.27
C GLY A 410 2.47 -15.94 6.46
N ARG A 411 1.30 -15.90 7.14
CA ARG A 411 0.01 -15.63 6.49
C ARG A 411 -0.98 -15.04 7.49
N ALA A 412 -1.78 -14.08 7.04
CA ALA A 412 -2.93 -13.61 7.81
C ALA A 412 -3.93 -14.75 8.03
N THR A 413 -4.43 -14.88 9.24
CA THR A 413 -5.42 -15.90 9.61
C THR A 413 -6.75 -15.30 9.97
N ASP A 414 -6.76 -14.13 10.59
CA ASP A 414 -7.99 -13.45 11.01
C ASP A 414 -7.86 -11.95 10.84
N VAL A 415 -8.93 -11.32 10.37
CA VAL A 415 -9.03 -9.87 10.25
C VAL A 415 -10.36 -9.40 10.83
N PHE A 416 -10.29 -8.37 11.65
CA PHE A 416 -11.46 -7.72 12.24
C PHE A 416 -11.51 -6.27 11.81
N VAL A 417 -12.66 -5.82 11.34
CA VAL A 417 -12.92 -4.43 10.92
C VAL A 417 -14.13 -3.91 11.69
N GLY A 418 -13.91 -2.99 12.64
CA GLY A 418 -14.95 -2.54 13.55
C GLY A 418 -15.57 -3.71 14.32
N GLY A 419 -14.75 -4.65 14.77
CA GLY A 419 -15.17 -5.85 15.49
C GLY A 419 -15.85 -6.92 14.64
N LYS A 420 -16.18 -6.64 13.38
CA LYS A 420 -16.71 -7.64 12.45
C LYS A 420 -15.55 -8.43 11.84
N GLN A 421 -15.60 -9.72 11.93
CA GLN A 421 -14.62 -10.60 11.30
C GLN A 421 -14.85 -10.67 9.79
N THR A 422 -13.83 -10.35 9.00
CA THR A 422 -13.86 -10.37 7.52
C THR A 422 -12.94 -11.45 6.95
N LEU A 423 -12.01 -11.96 7.75
CA LEU A 423 -11.21 -13.15 7.48
C LEU A 423 -11.24 -14.05 8.72
N ALA A 424 -11.51 -15.33 8.56
CA ALA A 424 -11.50 -16.34 9.61
C ALA A 424 -10.73 -17.59 9.15
N ASP A 425 -9.71 -17.99 9.91
CA ASP A 425 -8.85 -19.13 9.58
C ASP A 425 -8.34 -19.12 8.14
N GLY A 426 -8.00 -17.91 7.65
CA GLY A 426 -7.53 -17.68 6.29
C GLY A 426 -8.60 -17.72 5.19
N CYS A 427 -9.89 -17.82 5.53
CA CYS A 427 -11.02 -17.80 4.60
C CYS A 427 -11.82 -16.49 4.73
N ILE A 428 -12.22 -15.89 3.61
CA ILE A 428 -13.09 -14.70 3.60
C ILE A 428 -14.47 -15.06 4.16
N CYS A 429 -15.02 -14.15 5.02
CA CYS A 429 -16.32 -14.31 5.70
C CYS A 429 -17.42 -13.56 4.96
#